data_2e50261b4f1a69c8648a428d66b50082
#
_entry.id   2e50261b4f1a69c8648a428d66b50082
#
_cell.length_a   1.000
_cell.length_b   1.000
_cell.length_c   1.000
_cell.angle_alpha   90.00
_cell.angle_beta   90.00
_cell.angle_gamma   90.00
#
_symmetry.space_group_name_H-M   'P 1'
#
loop_
_entity.id
_entity.type
_entity.pdbx_description
1 polymer ?
#
loop_
_entity_poly.entity_id
_entity_poly.type
_entity_poly.pdbx_seq_one_letter_code
_entity_poly.pdbx_strand_id
1 'polypeptide(L)'
;MGGKKYVFVDGGMSDNIRTALYQAEYEAGIVNKLSEEAEEKVTIAGKLCESGDILIQKGKLQKAEIGDILAISTTGAYCYTMSSNYNRMLKPAVVFVKDGKAKVAVKRETYDDLIRNDEFFEL
;
A
#
# COMPACT_ATOMS: atom_id res chain seq x y z
N MET A 1 20.95 -11.18 18.71
CA MET A 1 20.51 -11.45 17.33
C MET A 1 19.58 -10.32 16.89
N GLY A 2 19.94 -9.57 15.88
CA GLY A 2 19.09 -8.51 15.37
C GLY A 2 17.84 -9.11 14.70
N GLY A 3 16.72 -9.14 15.43
CA GLY A 3 15.42 -9.55 14.87
C GLY A 3 15.03 -8.63 13.72
N LYS A 4 14.44 -9.16 12.67
CA LYS A 4 13.83 -8.34 11.63
C LYS A 4 12.59 -7.65 12.19
N LYS A 5 12.51 -6.33 12.08
CA LYS A 5 11.32 -5.57 12.47
C LYS A 5 10.41 -5.42 11.26
N TYR A 6 9.15 -5.78 11.42
CA TYR A 6 8.11 -5.61 10.42
C TYR A 6 7.13 -4.52 10.86
N VAL A 7 6.69 -3.73 9.90
CA VAL A 7 5.55 -2.81 10.03
C VAL A 7 4.49 -3.29 9.05
N PHE A 8 3.34 -3.70 9.59
CA PHE A 8 2.21 -4.15 8.78
C PHE A 8 1.26 -2.98 8.51
N VAL A 9 0.85 -2.86 7.26
CA VAL A 9 -0.04 -1.79 6.80
C VAL A 9 -1.30 -2.37 6.16
N ASP A 10 -2.30 -1.53 5.97
CA ASP A 10 -3.59 -1.91 5.35
C ASP A 10 -3.58 -1.91 3.82
N GLY A 11 -2.51 -1.44 3.19
CA GLY A 11 -2.22 -1.64 1.78
C GLY A 11 -1.47 -2.95 1.52
N GLY A 12 -0.99 -3.15 0.30
CA GLY A 12 -0.21 -4.33 -0.05
C GLY A 12 0.20 -4.39 -1.51
N MET A 13 0.68 -5.55 -1.93
CA MET A 13 1.12 -5.79 -3.31
C MET A 13 -0.01 -5.63 -4.34
N SER A 14 -1.27 -5.73 -3.94
CA SER A 14 -2.40 -5.42 -4.81
C SER A 14 -2.47 -3.94 -5.21
N ASP A 15 -1.87 -3.06 -4.43
CA ASP A 15 -1.79 -1.62 -4.69
C ASP A 15 -0.47 -1.24 -5.37
N ASN A 16 0.63 -1.89 -5.00
CA ASN A 16 1.96 -1.69 -5.57
C ASN A 16 2.71 -3.01 -5.71
N ILE A 17 2.58 -3.64 -6.87
CA ILE A 17 3.21 -4.93 -7.19
C ILE A 17 4.70 -4.79 -7.56
N ARG A 18 5.20 -3.58 -7.80
CA ARG A 18 6.52 -3.35 -8.39
C ARG A 18 7.68 -3.82 -7.52
N THR A 19 7.55 -3.75 -6.20
CA THR A 19 8.56 -4.30 -5.29
C THR A 19 8.68 -5.82 -5.45
N ALA A 20 7.54 -6.53 -5.51
CA ALA A 20 7.52 -7.99 -5.67
C ALA A 20 8.00 -8.45 -7.06
N LEU A 21 7.59 -7.75 -8.14
CA LEU A 21 7.91 -8.15 -9.51
C LEU A 21 9.31 -7.75 -9.94
N TYR A 22 9.74 -6.54 -9.59
CA TYR A 22 10.95 -5.93 -10.14
C TYR A 22 11.99 -5.61 -9.09
N GLN A 23 11.73 -5.88 -7.83
CA GLN A 23 12.56 -5.45 -6.71
C GLN A 23 12.76 -3.92 -6.70
N ALA A 24 11.72 -3.19 -7.16
CA ALA A 24 11.74 -1.74 -7.17
C ALA A 24 11.86 -1.22 -5.74
N GLU A 25 12.70 -0.23 -5.55
CA GLU A 25 12.93 0.40 -4.26
C GLU A 25 12.03 1.61 -4.10
N TYR A 26 11.41 1.73 -2.93
CA TYR A 26 10.54 2.84 -2.54
C TYR A 26 10.96 3.40 -1.19
N GLU A 27 10.65 4.66 -0.97
CA GLU A 27 10.82 5.32 0.31
C GLU A 27 9.47 5.54 0.97
N ALA A 28 9.45 5.49 2.30
CA ALA A 28 8.25 5.74 3.09
C ALA A 28 8.54 6.69 4.26
N GLY A 29 7.50 7.32 4.76
CA GLY A 29 7.53 8.14 5.96
C GLY A 29 6.22 8.03 6.72
N ILE A 30 6.28 8.24 8.03
CA ILE A 30 5.10 8.39 8.87
C ILE A 30 4.63 9.85 8.76
N VAL A 31 3.47 10.07 8.13
CA VAL A 31 2.97 11.41 7.77
C VAL A 31 2.85 12.34 8.97
N ASN A 32 2.40 11.82 10.09
CA ASN A 32 2.25 12.57 11.33
C ASN A 32 3.56 12.70 12.15
N LYS A 33 4.69 12.15 11.64
CA LYS A 33 6.00 12.17 12.32
C LYS A 33 7.14 12.55 11.38
N LEU A 34 6.87 13.25 10.27
CA LEU A 34 7.89 13.58 9.25
C LEU A 34 9.03 14.46 9.77
N SER A 35 8.82 15.19 10.88
CA SER A 35 9.86 15.98 11.56
C SER A 35 10.77 15.15 12.45
N GLU A 36 10.44 13.90 12.73
CA GLU A 36 11.25 12.98 13.51
C GLU A 36 12.26 12.26 12.62
N GLU A 37 13.39 11.83 13.20
CA GLU A 37 14.40 11.07 12.47
C GLU A 37 13.89 9.66 12.12
N ALA A 38 14.17 9.21 10.91
CA ALA A 38 13.87 7.85 10.44
C ALA A 38 15.04 6.92 10.83
N GLU A 39 15.08 6.52 12.09
CA GLU A 39 16.18 5.72 12.65
C GLU A 39 15.96 4.20 12.58
N GLU A 40 14.70 3.78 12.50
CA GLU A 40 14.36 2.35 12.50
C GLU A 40 14.52 1.72 11.13
N LYS A 41 15.24 0.60 11.07
CA LYS A 41 15.32 -0.24 9.88
C LYS A 41 14.22 -1.29 9.92
N VAL A 42 13.23 -1.15 9.03
CA VAL A 42 12.03 -1.98 9.03
C VAL A 42 11.75 -2.58 7.63
N THR A 43 11.02 -3.67 7.61
CA THR A 43 10.37 -4.19 6.41
C THR A 43 8.89 -3.84 6.48
N ILE A 44 8.36 -3.15 5.46
CA ILE A 44 6.94 -2.80 5.38
C ILE A 44 6.24 -3.88 4.58
N ALA A 45 5.28 -4.53 5.20
CA ALA A 45 4.50 -5.63 4.64
C ALA A 45 3.01 -5.29 4.62
N GLY A 46 2.33 -5.81 3.62
CA GLY A 46 0.88 -5.68 3.49
C GLY A 46 0.11 -6.72 4.29
N LYS A 47 -1.17 -6.79 4.05
CA LYS A 47 -2.12 -7.67 4.74
C LYS A 47 -2.61 -8.85 3.89
N LEU A 48 -2.07 -9.04 2.69
CA LEU A 48 -2.48 -10.11 1.80
C LEU A 48 -1.93 -11.46 2.29
N CYS A 49 -2.67 -12.53 1.99
CA CYS A 49 -2.26 -13.90 2.29
C CYS A 49 -1.22 -14.37 1.26
N GLU A 50 -0.06 -13.72 1.27
CA GLU A 50 1.04 -13.93 0.33
C GLU A 50 2.37 -13.55 0.99
N SER A 51 3.33 -14.47 1.01
CA SER A 51 4.64 -14.22 1.62
C SER A 51 5.46 -13.14 0.91
N GLY A 52 5.17 -12.89 -0.37
CA GLY A 52 5.76 -11.82 -1.18
C GLY A 52 5.10 -10.46 -1.01
N ASP A 53 4.15 -10.29 -0.09
CA ASP A 53 3.46 -9.02 0.16
C ASP A 53 4.33 -8.03 0.94
N ILE A 54 5.43 -7.66 0.32
CA ILE A 54 6.42 -6.72 0.83
C ILE A 54 6.41 -5.47 -0.03
N LEU A 55 6.16 -4.33 0.60
CA LEU A 55 6.18 -3.02 -0.06
C LEU A 55 7.57 -2.37 -0.01
N ILE A 56 8.26 -2.49 1.11
CA ILE A 56 9.62 -1.98 1.27
C ILE A 56 10.43 -2.96 2.10
N GLN A 57 11.59 -3.34 1.60
CA GLN A 57 12.52 -4.21 2.30
C GLN A 57 13.63 -3.40 2.97
N LYS A 58 13.76 -3.52 4.31
CA LYS A 58 14.84 -2.88 5.07
C LYS A 58 14.94 -1.36 4.87
N GLY A 59 13.79 -0.70 4.73
CA GLY A 59 13.70 0.75 4.64
C GLY A 59 13.93 1.44 5.98
N LYS A 60 14.29 2.72 5.92
CA LYS A 60 14.36 3.57 7.12
C LYS A 60 12.99 4.21 7.37
N LEU A 61 12.54 4.21 8.60
CA LEU A 61 11.26 4.75 9.01
C LEU A 61 11.35 5.38 10.41
N GLN A 62 10.52 6.37 10.69
CA GLN A 62 10.25 6.84 12.04
C GLN A 62 9.69 5.68 12.88
N LYS A 63 9.77 5.77 14.21
CA LYS A 63 9.16 4.78 15.09
C LYS A 63 7.65 4.69 14.85
N ALA A 64 7.23 3.60 14.24
CA ALA A 64 5.83 3.37 13.89
C ALA A 64 5.02 2.85 15.07
N GLU A 65 3.81 3.37 15.23
CA GLU A 65 2.83 2.97 16.23
C GLU A 65 1.48 2.67 15.54
N ILE A 66 0.64 1.87 16.19
CA ILE A 66 -0.70 1.56 15.68
C ILE A 66 -1.50 2.86 15.56
N GLY A 67 -2.09 3.08 14.39
CA GLY A 67 -2.87 4.27 14.08
C GLY A 67 -2.08 5.36 13.33
N ASP A 68 -0.77 5.21 13.18
CA ASP A 68 0.02 6.11 12.35
C ASP A 68 -0.37 5.98 10.86
N ILE A 69 -0.20 7.06 10.12
CA ILE A 69 -0.43 7.10 8.68
C ILE A 69 0.92 7.02 7.97
N LEU A 70 1.12 5.93 7.21
CA LEU A 70 2.31 5.72 6.41
C LEU A 70 2.07 6.15 4.96
N ALA A 71 2.97 6.94 4.41
CA ALA A 71 2.99 7.29 2.99
C ALA A 71 4.22 6.67 2.31
N ILE A 72 3.99 6.03 1.17
CA ILE A 72 5.04 5.56 0.26
C ILE A 72 5.13 6.56 -0.88
N SER A 73 6.32 7.13 -1.10
CA SER A 73 6.53 8.15 -2.13
C SER A 73 6.69 7.55 -3.51
N THR A 74 6.50 8.40 -4.54
CA THR A 74 6.78 8.08 -5.95
C THR A 74 5.95 6.90 -6.50
N THR A 75 4.72 6.73 -6.03
CA THR A 75 3.81 5.65 -6.43
C THR A 75 2.80 6.08 -7.50
N GLY A 76 2.89 7.29 -8.04
CA GLY A 76 1.94 7.80 -9.04
C GLY A 76 2.04 7.10 -10.41
N ALA A 77 3.25 6.66 -10.79
CA ALA A 77 3.46 5.97 -12.05
C ALA A 77 3.33 4.45 -11.89
N TYR A 78 2.58 3.82 -12.77
CA TYR A 78 2.37 2.37 -12.90
C TYR A 78 1.57 1.69 -11.77
N CYS A 79 1.66 2.13 -10.52
CA CYS A 79 1.05 1.42 -9.40
C CYS A 79 -0.45 1.21 -9.57
N TYR A 80 -1.20 2.27 -9.90
CA TYR A 80 -2.63 2.14 -10.16
C TYR A 80 -2.96 1.23 -11.35
N THR A 81 -2.27 1.39 -12.48
CA THR A 81 -2.54 0.58 -13.68
C THR A 81 -2.15 -0.87 -13.52
N MET A 82 -1.23 -1.19 -12.64
CA MET A 82 -0.82 -2.55 -12.29
C MET A 82 -1.56 -3.10 -11.07
N SER A 83 -2.43 -2.31 -10.44
CA SER A 83 -3.19 -2.75 -9.28
C SER A 83 -4.14 -3.90 -9.62
N SER A 84 -4.45 -4.72 -8.64
CA SER A 84 -5.31 -5.89 -8.80
C SER A 84 -6.28 -6.05 -7.63
N ASN A 85 -7.25 -6.93 -7.81
CA ASN A 85 -8.12 -7.38 -6.74
C ASN A 85 -7.63 -8.71 -6.11
N TYR A 86 -6.33 -8.95 -6.12
CA TYR A 86 -5.75 -10.15 -5.49
C TYR A 86 -6.22 -10.28 -4.05
N ASN A 87 -6.52 -11.50 -3.62
CA ASN A 87 -7.23 -11.80 -2.37
C ASN A 87 -8.58 -11.07 -2.20
N ARG A 88 -9.24 -10.68 -3.30
CA ARG A 88 -10.51 -9.92 -3.30
C ARG A 88 -10.41 -8.58 -2.58
N MET A 89 -9.24 -7.95 -2.61
CA MET A 89 -9.01 -6.63 -2.06
C MET A 89 -9.58 -5.55 -2.96
N LEU A 90 -10.21 -4.55 -2.35
CA LEU A 90 -10.73 -3.38 -3.07
C LEU A 90 -9.58 -2.45 -3.49
N LYS A 91 -9.63 -1.94 -4.71
CA LYS A 91 -8.69 -0.90 -5.15
C LYS A 91 -9.00 0.43 -4.45
N PRO A 92 -7.97 1.14 -3.95
CA PRO A 92 -8.15 2.43 -3.29
C PRO A 92 -8.54 3.53 -4.28
N ALA A 93 -8.98 4.65 -3.75
CA ALA A 93 -9.23 5.85 -4.55
C ALA A 93 -7.92 6.45 -5.06
N VAL A 94 -7.99 7.13 -6.22
CA VAL A 94 -6.93 8.04 -6.67
C VAL A 94 -7.40 9.46 -6.43
N VAL A 95 -6.63 10.21 -5.67
CA VAL A 95 -6.95 11.57 -5.25
C VAL A 95 -5.82 12.51 -5.64
N PHE A 96 -6.15 13.59 -6.33
CA PHE A 96 -5.22 14.69 -6.57
C PHE A 96 -5.37 15.74 -5.48
N VAL A 97 -4.23 16.21 -4.97
CA VAL A 97 -4.18 17.26 -3.97
C VAL A 97 -3.38 18.43 -4.51
N LYS A 98 -3.96 19.63 -4.45
CA LYS A 98 -3.30 20.87 -4.83
C LYS A 98 -3.87 22.03 -4.01
N ASP A 99 -2.99 22.89 -3.50
CA ASP A 99 -3.36 24.10 -2.75
C ASP A 99 -4.35 23.83 -1.61
N GLY A 100 -4.12 22.77 -0.84
CA GLY A 100 -4.97 22.37 0.28
C GLY A 100 -6.34 21.79 -0.12
N LYS A 101 -6.59 21.55 -1.42
CA LYS A 101 -7.83 20.98 -1.94
C LYS A 101 -7.58 19.57 -2.46
N ALA A 102 -8.50 18.66 -2.21
CA ALA A 102 -8.47 17.29 -2.70
C ALA A 102 -9.59 17.04 -3.72
N LYS A 103 -9.27 16.34 -4.81
CA LYS A 103 -10.24 15.93 -5.83
C LYS A 103 -10.06 14.45 -6.15
N VAL A 104 -11.13 13.69 -6.05
CA VAL A 104 -11.16 12.28 -6.44
C VAL A 104 -11.11 12.17 -7.96
N ALA A 105 -10.06 11.55 -8.49
CA ALA A 105 -9.91 11.24 -9.90
C ALA A 105 -10.44 9.85 -10.23
N VAL A 106 -10.25 8.89 -9.32
CA VAL A 106 -10.81 7.54 -9.41
C VAL A 106 -11.46 7.20 -8.08
N LYS A 107 -12.72 6.77 -8.13
CA LYS A 107 -13.45 6.37 -6.92
C LYS A 107 -12.85 5.09 -6.33
N ARG A 108 -12.88 4.97 -5.00
CA ARG A 108 -12.60 3.72 -4.30
C ARG A 108 -13.60 2.65 -4.73
N GLU A 109 -13.13 1.45 -4.97
CA GLU A 109 -14.01 0.30 -5.23
C GLU A 109 -14.88 -0.03 -4.00
N THR A 110 -16.06 -0.55 -4.29
CA THR A 110 -16.97 -1.16 -3.33
C THR A 110 -16.99 -2.67 -3.51
N TYR A 111 -17.60 -3.41 -2.60
CA TYR A 111 -17.78 -4.86 -2.75
C TYR A 111 -18.67 -5.21 -3.96
N ASP A 112 -19.61 -4.34 -4.33
CA ASP A 112 -20.42 -4.52 -5.54
C ASP A 112 -19.55 -4.46 -6.81
N ASP A 113 -18.49 -3.63 -6.81
CA ASP A 113 -17.53 -3.60 -7.92
C ASP A 113 -16.78 -4.92 -8.07
N LEU A 114 -16.48 -5.63 -6.97
CA LEU A 114 -15.81 -6.92 -7.02
C LEU A 114 -16.66 -8.02 -7.64
N ILE A 115 -17.96 -7.99 -7.42
CA ILE A 115 -18.89 -9.07 -7.80
C ILE A 115 -19.73 -8.74 -9.05
N ARG A 116 -19.57 -7.56 -9.63
CA ARG A 116 -20.40 -7.09 -10.77
C ARG A 116 -20.43 -8.02 -11.98
N ASN A 117 -19.38 -8.84 -12.16
CA ASN A 117 -19.26 -9.80 -13.25
C ASN A 117 -19.54 -11.24 -12.81
N ASP A 118 -19.85 -11.44 -11.54
CA ASP A 118 -20.18 -12.76 -11.01
C ASP A 118 -21.61 -13.09 -11.41
N GLU A 119 -21.83 -14.29 -11.92
CA GLU A 119 -23.12 -14.78 -12.33
C GLU A 119 -23.61 -15.88 -11.40
N PHE A 120 -24.88 -15.84 -11.02
CA PHE A 120 -25.51 -16.94 -10.33
C PHE A 120 -25.88 -18.03 -11.35
N PHE A 121 -25.50 -19.27 -11.07
CA PHE A 121 -25.81 -20.40 -11.95
C PHE A 121 -26.11 -21.67 -11.13
N GLU A 122 -26.93 -22.53 -11.70
CA GLU A 122 -27.22 -23.87 -11.21
C GLU A 122 -26.54 -24.89 -12.14
N LEU A 123 -25.87 -25.90 -11.54
CA LEU A 123 -25.26 -27.03 -12.26
C LEU A 123 -26.24 -28.19 -12.38
#